data_834e345167dab9cb35c3f58f6a2ede55
#
_entry.id   834e345167dab9cb35c3f58f6a2ede55
#
_cell.length_a   1.000
_cell.length_b   1.000
_cell.length_c   1.000
_cell.angle_alpha   90.00
_cell.angle_beta   90.00
_cell.angle_gamma   90.00
#
_symmetry.space_group_name_H-M   'P 1'
#
loop_
_entity.id
_entity.type
_entity.pdbx_description
1 polymer ?
#
loop_
_entity_poly.entity_id
_entity_poly.type
_entity_poly.pdbx_seq_one_letter_code
_entity_poly.pdbx_strand_id
1 'polypeptide(L)'
;MKQPNPIQGLRVDKSTIISLERGKIPPQALDLEEVVLGAMMIDKKGVDEVIDILSPEAFYKEAHQHIFEAIFKLFENSEPIDLLTVSNQLKKDQKLDLVGGDFYLISLTQKVSSSAHIEFHARIILQKFIQRSLIKISNEIIEDSYDETKDVFDLLDKAESKLYEVTQGNIKKSSETAQELVIQAKKKIEEISNKEGLSGIPSGFDKLDKLTSGWQESDLIIIAARPGMGKTALTLSMARNIAVNQNIPVAFFSLEMASVQLITRLISSETGLSSEKLRTGRLEKHEWEQLNVKVKSLEKAPLYIDDTPSLSIFDLRAKARRLSSQHGIKLIVIDYLQLMTSGGNQKGGNREQEISMISRNLKALAKELNVPVIALSQLSRAVETRGGSKRPLLSDLRESGAIEQDADIVSFIYRPEYYKIDEWDDEERTPTEGQAEFIVAKHRNGGLDNIRLKFIGHLGKFDNLDDFDTPFGEFHSKMNAAANDDTFKADNFRQDPSDAFDAPDEDNDVPF
;
A
#
# COMPACT_ATOMS: atom_id res chain seq x y z
N MET A 1 -22.62 65.09 30.08
CA MET A 1 -21.48 64.71 29.25
C MET A 1 -21.33 63.21 29.32
N LYS A 2 -21.78 62.46 28.29
CA LYS A 2 -21.60 61.06 28.17
C LYS A 2 -20.29 60.78 27.39
N GLN A 3 -19.37 60.02 27.97
CA GLN A 3 -18.15 59.60 27.32
C GLN A 3 -18.48 58.60 26.18
N PRO A 4 -17.82 58.63 25.02
CA PRO A 4 -18.03 57.68 23.96
C PRO A 4 -17.38 56.34 24.30
N ASN A 5 -18.13 55.25 24.02
CA ASN A 5 -17.66 53.86 24.13
C ASN A 5 -16.45 53.62 23.21
N PRO A 6 -15.44 52.85 23.65
CA PRO A 6 -14.33 52.47 22.78
C PRO A 6 -14.82 51.51 21.69
N ILE A 7 -14.47 51.84 20.46
CA ILE A 7 -14.65 51.03 19.26
C ILE A 7 -13.99 49.67 19.51
N GLN A 8 -14.81 48.59 19.50
CA GLN A 8 -14.30 47.23 19.49
C GLN A 8 -13.41 47.05 18.26
N GLY A 9 -12.11 46.89 18.50
CA GLY A 9 -11.14 46.65 17.44
C GLY A 9 -11.47 45.37 16.68
N LEU A 10 -11.59 45.50 15.36
CA LEU A 10 -11.58 44.40 14.41
C LEU A 10 -10.37 43.50 14.76
N ARG A 11 -10.65 42.23 15.07
CA ARG A 11 -9.60 41.20 15.13
C ARG A 11 -9.11 40.98 13.71
N VAL A 12 -8.09 41.73 13.31
CA VAL A 12 -7.37 41.45 12.05
C VAL A 12 -6.58 40.19 12.28
N ASP A 13 -6.83 39.18 11.46
CA ASP A 13 -6.11 37.90 11.50
C ASP A 13 -4.62 38.18 11.24
N LYS A 14 -3.73 37.61 12.07
CA LYS A 14 -2.28 37.85 11.98
C LYS A 14 -1.71 37.50 10.60
N SER A 15 -2.29 36.49 9.92
CA SER A 15 -1.92 36.11 8.55
C SER A 15 -2.13 37.26 7.53
N THR A 16 -3.16 38.07 7.73
CA THR A 16 -3.47 39.25 6.90
C THR A 16 -2.43 40.38 7.10
N ILE A 17 -1.91 40.50 8.33
CA ILE A 17 -0.90 41.54 8.65
C ILE A 17 0.42 41.26 7.92
N ILE A 18 0.89 40.00 7.92
CA ILE A 18 2.16 39.61 7.27
C ILE A 18 2.08 39.76 5.74
N SER A 19 0.92 39.48 5.13
CA SER A 19 0.71 39.69 3.69
C SER A 19 0.69 41.18 3.32
N LEU A 20 0.15 42.04 4.18
CA LEU A 20 0.15 43.49 4.03
C LEU A 20 1.56 44.12 4.17
N GLU A 21 2.38 43.64 5.09
CA GLU A 21 3.78 44.08 5.25
C GLU A 21 4.65 43.80 4.02
N ARG A 22 4.34 42.73 3.24
CA ARG A 22 5.01 42.39 1.96
C ARG A 22 4.41 43.09 0.75
N GLY A 23 3.34 43.87 0.90
CA GLY A 23 2.69 44.60 -0.19
C GLY A 23 2.07 43.73 -1.28
N LYS A 24 1.81 42.44 -1.00
CA LYS A 24 1.20 41.50 -1.96
C LYS A 24 -0.23 41.20 -1.55
N ILE A 25 -1.15 41.34 -2.49
CA ILE A 25 -2.55 40.94 -2.31
C ILE A 25 -2.64 39.42 -2.33
N PRO A 26 -3.37 38.79 -1.37
CA PRO A 26 -3.57 37.36 -1.39
C PRO A 26 -4.16 36.87 -2.73
N PRO A 27 -3.79 35.68 -3.25
CA PRO A 27 -4.33 35.15 -4.49
C PRO A 27 -5.84 35.01 -4.44
N GLN A 28 -6.54 35.70 -5.36
CA GLN A 28 -8.01 35.77 -5.42
C GLN A 28 -8.48 35.79 -6.89
N ALA A 29 -9.77 35.48 -7.09
CA ALA A 29 -10.44 35.52 -8.39
C ALA A 29 -11.92 35.89 -8.22
N LEU A 30 -12.19 37.10 -7.67
CA LEU A 30 -13.52 37.52 -7.23
C LEU A 30 -14.56 37.49 -8.35
N ASP A 31 -14.17 37.91 -9.57
CA ASP A 31 -15.09 37.90 -10.73
C ASP A 31 -15.53 36.47 -11.06
N LEU A 32 -14.64 35.48 -10.95
CA LEU A 32 -14.97 34.07 -11.18
C LEU A 32 -15.83 33.48 -10.05
N GLU A 33 -15.58 33.89 -8.79
CA GLU A 33 -16.43 33.49 -7.66
C GLU A 33 -17.88 33.94 -7.86
N GLU A 34 -18.08 35.20 -8.30
CA GLU A 34 -19.40 35.75 -8.57
C GLU A 34 -20.11 35.02 -9.72
N VAL A 35 -19.38 34.72 -10.79
CA VAL A 35 -19.93 33.97 -11.96
C VAL A 35 -20.30 32.56 -11.56
N VAL A 36 -19.45 31.86 -10.80
CA VAL A 36 -19.72 30.48 -10.37
C VAL A 36 -20.94 30.41 -9.47
N LEU A 37 -21.04 31.27 -8.46
CA LEU A 37 -22.21 31.30 -7.56
C LEU A 37 -23.50 31.69 -8.28
N GLY A 38 -23.42 32.64 -9.20
CA GLY A 38 -24.55 33.02 -10.04
C GLY A 38 -25.02 31.89 -10.94
N ALA A 39 -24.10 31.17 -11.55
CA ALA A 39 -24.41 30.04 -12.42
C ALA A 39 -25.05 28.86 -11.65
N MET A 40 -24.57 28.57 -10.43
CA MET A 40 -25.17 27.55 -9.55
C MET A 40 -26.62 27.85 -9.18
N MET A 41 -27.00 29.13 -9.09
CA MET A 41 -28.37 29.55 -8.81
C MET A 41 -29.30 29.55 -10.04
N ILE A 42 -28.74 29.45 -11.27
CA ILE A 42 -29.51 29.46 -12.52
C ILE A 42 -29.61 28.07 -13.12
N ASP A 43 -28.53 27.29 -13.09
CA ASP A 43 -28.42 26.02 -13.80
C ASP A 43 -28.07 24.88 -12.85
N LYS A 44 -28.93 23.86 -12.80
CA LYS A 44 -28.72 22.66 -11.98
C LYS A 44 -27.42 21.93 -12.37
N LYS A 45 -27.06 21.88 -13.65
CA LYS A 45 -25.80 21.27 -14.10
C LYS A 45 -24.60 21.99 -13.51
N GLY A 46 -24.69 23.32 -13.38
CA GLY A 46 -23.65 24.09 -12.73
C GLY A 46 -23.40 23.71 -11.27
N VAL A 47 -24.44 23.30 -10.56
CA VAL A 47 -24.29 22.78 -9.18
C VAL A 47 -23.55 21.45 -9.20
N ASP A 48 -23.99 20.50 -10.03
CA ASP A 48 -23.41 19.15 -10.11
C ASP A 48 -21.91 19.19 -10.51
N GLU A 49 -21.50 20.14 -11.37
CA GLU A 49 -20.11 20.29 -11.81
C GLU A 49 -19.19 20.95 -10.76
N VAL A 50 -19.75 21.77 -9.85
CA VAL A 50 -18.94 22.60 -8.92
C VAL A 50 -18.91 22.03 -7.50
N ILE A 51 -19.99 21.38 -7.06
CA ILE A 51 -20.19 20.98 -5.65
C ILE A 51 -19.11 20.01 -5.15
N ASP A 52 -18.58 19.19 -6.06
CA ASP A 52 -17.49 18.25 -5.76
C ASP A 52 -16.09 18.86 -5.84
N ILE A 53 -15.95 20.03 -6.48
CA ILE A 53 -14.65 20.70 -6.69
C ILE A 53 -14.36 21.68 -5.59
N LEU A 54 -15.35 22.46 -5.16
CA LEU A 54 -15.18 23.54 -4.20
C LEU A 54 -15.71 23.22 -2.81
N SER A 55 -15.14 23.87 -1.82
CA SER A 55 -15.65 23.94 -0.45
C SER A 55 -15.94 25.41 -0.10
N PRO A 56 -16.72 25.71 0.96
CA PRO A 56 -16.99 27.10 1.36
C PRO A 56 -15.71 27.91 1.56
N GLU A 57 -14.67 27.29 2.14
CA GLU A 57 -13.37 27.92 2.42
C GLU A 57 -12.58 28.28 1.14
N ALA A 58 -12.94 27.67 0.00
CA ALA A 58 -12.28 27.97 -1.26
C ALA A 58 -12.52 29.39 -1.75
N PHE A 59 -13.64 30.00 -1.34
CA PHE A 59 -13.97 31.37 -1.70
C PHE A 59 -13.19 32.38 -0.85
N TYR A 60 -12.74 33.46 -1.49
CA TYR A 60 -11.99 34.52 -0.81
C TYR A 60 -12.90 35.43 0.01
N LYS A 61 -14.06 35.80 -0.55
CA LYS A 61 -14.99 36.71 0.08
C LYS A 61 -15.91 35.96 1.02
N GLU A 62 -16.00 36.37 2.29
CA GLU A 62 -16.83 35.71 3.32
C GLU A 62 -18.30 35.62 2.90
N ALA A 63 -18.83 36.67 2.24
CA ALA A 63 -20.18 36.61 1.68
C ALA A 63 -20.37 35.46 0.69
N HIS A 64 -19.35 35.17 -0.15
CA HIS A 64 -19.42 34.05 -1.10
C HIS A 64 -19.34 32.69 -0.40
N GLN A 65 -18.55 32.60 0.68
CA GLN A 65 -18.51 31.40 1.52
C GLN A 65 -19.89 31.05 2.08
N HIS A 66 -20.60 32.06 2.62
CA HIS A 66 -21.95 31.86 3.16
C HIS A 66 -22.99 31.49 2.10
N ILE A 67 -22.89 32.10 0.91
CA ILE A 67 -23.79 31.73 -0.21
C ILE A 67 -23.54 30.28 -0.63
N PHE A 68 -22.27 29.90 -0.79
CA PHE A 68 -21.93 28.51 -1.17
C PHE A 68 -22.34 27.52 -0.06
N GLU A 69 -22.15 27.85 1.22
CA GLU A 69 -22.62 27.04 2.35
C GLU A 69 -24.15 26.80 2.30
N ALA A 70 -24.92 27.83 1.96
CA ALA A 70 -26.37 27.71 1.80
C ALA A 70 -26.74 26.80 0.62
N ILE A 71 -26.04 26.95 -0.52
CA ILE A 71 -26.20 26.08 -1.70
C ILE A 71 -25.87 24.63 -1.34
N PHE A 72 -24.76 24.42 -0.62
CA PHE A 72 -24.32 23.08 -0.22
C PHE A 72 -25.34 22.39 0.71
N LYS A 73 -25.91 23.10 1.68
CA LYS A 73 -26.98 22.59 2.56
C LYS A 73 -28.24 22.19 1.78
N LEU A 74 -28.64 23.01 0.81
CA LEU A 74 -29.79 22.68 -0.06
C LEU A 74 -29.52 21.43 -0.90
N PHE A 75 -28.29 21.30 -1.41
CA PHE A 75 -27.85 20.13 -2.16
C PHE A 75 -27.88 18.86 -1.30
N GLU A 76 -27.32 18.90 -0.07
CA GLU A 76 -27.35 17.76 0.87
C GLU A 76 -28.76 17.31 1.20
N ASN A 77 -29.69 18.25 1.33
CA ASN A 77 -31.11 17.97 1.62
C ASN A 77 -31.92 17.57 0.36
N SER A 78 -31.26 17.53 -0.82
CA SER A 78 -31.91 17.29 -2.11
C SER A 78 -33.06 18.29 -2.40
N GLU A 79 -32.95 19.52 -1.89
CA GLU A 79 -33.86 20.63 -2.15
C GLU A 79 -33.49 21.35 -3.46
N PRO A 80 -34.51 21.94 -4.18
CA PRO A 80 -34.20 22.73 -5.37
C PRO A 80 -33.26 23.90 -5.06
N ILE A 81 -32.30 24.16 -5.96
CA ILE A 81 -31.34 25.25 -5.80
C ILE A 81 -31.66 26.30 -6.85
N ASP A 82 -32.19 27.43 -6.38
CA ASP A 82 -32.45 28.63 -7.16
C ASP A 82 -32.30 29.88 -6.29
N LEU A 83 -32.44 31.06 -6.88
CA LEU A 83 -32.32 32.34 -6.19
C LEU A 83 -33.22 32.44 -4.94
N LEU A 84 -34.43 31.94 -5.02
CA LEU A 84 -35.45 32.06 -3.95
C LEU A 84 -35.11 31.09 -2.79
N THR A 85 -34.78 29.85 -3.11
CA THR A 85 -34.44 28.83 -2.10
C THR A 85 -33.13 29.19 -1.38
N VAL A 86 -32.12 29.68 -2.08
CA VAL A 86 -30.86 30.15 -1.49
C VAL A 86 -31.10 31.36 -0.58
N SER A 87 -31.92 32.36 -1.01
CA SER A 87 -32.29 33.51 -0.16
C SER A 87 -33.03 33.05 1.10
N ASN A 88 -33.97 32.10 0.98
CA ASN A 88 -34.71 31.58 2.13
C ASN A 88 -33.76 30.80 3.08
N GLN A 89 -32.82 30.01 2.56
CA GLN A 89 -31.86 29.33 3.40
C GLN A 89 -30.94 30.30 4.15
N LEU A 90 -30.46 31.35 3.49
CA LEU A 90 -29.67 32.42 4.12
C LEU A 90 -30.48 33.17 5.19
N LYS A 91 -31.79 33.37 5.00
CA LYS A 91 -32.70 33.96 6.02
C LYS A 91 -32.82 33.03 7.24
N LYS A 92 -33.02 31.72 7.03
CA LYS A 92 -33.04 30.74 8.13
C LYS A 92 -31.77 30.75 8.93
N ASP A 93 -30.60 30.84 8.24
CA ASP A 93 -29.28 30.87 8.85
C ASP A 93 -28.89 32.25 9.43
N GLN A 94 -29.75 33.26 9.32
CA GLN A 94 -29.50 34.66 9.75
C GLN A 94 -28.27 35.31 9.11
N LYS A 95 -27.94 34.89 7.88
CA LYS A 95 -26.76 35.33 7.14
C LYS A 95 -27.10 36.24 5.95
N LEU A 96 -28.37 36.46 5.63
CA LEU A 96 -28.75 37.19 4.41
C LEU A 96 -28.21 38.65 4.41
N ASP A 97 -28.25 39.35 5.54
CA ASP A 97 -27.77 40.69 5.63
C ASP A 97 -26.22 40.76 5.50
N LEU A 98 -25.51 39.74 5.96
CA LEU A 98 -24.06 39.61 5.84
C LEU A 98 -23.58 39.43 4.39
N VAL A 99 -24.40 38.81 3.57
CA VAL A 99 -24.07 38.60 2.14
C VAL A 99 -24.48 39.78 1.25
N GLY A 100 -25.19 40.78 1.79
CA GLY A 100 -25.63 41.97 1.05
C GLY A 100 -27.08 41.91 0.57
N GLY A 101 -27.89 41.03 1.17
CA GLY A 101 -29.31 40.90 0.91
C GLY A 101 -29.70 40.28 -0.43
N ASP A 102 -31.02 40.26 -0.69
CA ASP A 102 -31.57 39.68 -1.95
C ASP A 102 -31.03 40.39 -3.20
N PHE A 103 -30.75 41.69 -3.10
CA PHE A 103 -30.18 42.49 -4.22
C PHE A 103 -28.84 41.96 -4.71
N TYR A 104 -27.97 41.57 -3.77
CA TYR A 104 -26.66 41.01 -4.14
C TYR A 104 -26.79 39.66 -4.85
N LEU A 105 -27.67 38.80 -4.36
CA LEU A 105 -27.93 37.50 -5.02
C LEU A 105 -28.45 37.69 -6.46
N ILE A 106 -29.36 38.66 -6.69
CA ILE A 106 -29.84 39.02 -8.02
C ILE A 106 -28.67 39.50 -8.87
N SER A 107 -27.78 40.35 -8.34
CA SER A 107 -26.62 40.84 -9.08
C SER A 107 -25.67 39.74 -9.52
N LEU A 108 -25.48 38.68 -8.72
CA LEU A 108 -24.68 37.51 -9.09
C LEU A 108 -25.27 36.76 -10.27
N THR A 109 -26.60 36.55 -10.28
CA THR A 109 -27.26 35.85 -11.39
C THR A 109 -27.22 36.64 -12.69
N GLN A 110 -27.20 37.98 -12.63
CA GLN A 110 -27.09 38.84 -13.81
C GLN A 110 -25.68 38.86 -14.44
N LYS A 111 -24.64 38.49 -13.68
CA LYS A 111 -23.26 38.42 -14.19
C LYS A 111 -22.98 37.18 -15.02
N VAL A 112 -23.86 36.21 -15.02
CA VAL A 112 -23.69 34.93 -15.72
C VAL A 112 -24.03 35.13 -17.20
N SER A 113 -23.03 35.06 -18.07
CA SER A 113 -23.21 35.08 -19.52
C SER A 113 -23.39 33.66 -20.12
N SER A 114 -22.80 32.66 -19.52
CA SER A 114 -22.90 31.24 -19.93
C SER A 114 -22.39 30.33 -18.80
N SER A 115 -23.05 29.20 -18.58
CA SER A 115 -22.59 28.15 -17.64
C SER A 115 -21.61 27.15 -18.31
N ALA A 116 -21.30 27.30 -19.61
CA ALA A 116 -20.54 26.30 -20.39
C ALA A 116 -19.12 26.02 -19.89
N HIS A 117 -18.53 26.87 -19.05
CA HIS A 117 -17.16 26.72 -18.55
C HIS A 117 -17.08 26.83 -17.01
N ILE A 118 -18.16 26.51 -16.34
CA ILE A 118 -18.23 26.69 -14.88
C ILE A 118 -17.23 25.82 -14.13
N GLU A 119 -17.00 24.58 -14.58
CA GLU A 119 -15.99 23.68 -14.03
C GLU A 119 -14.58 24.29 -14.13
N PHE A 120 -14.23 24.86 -15.27
CA PHE A 120 -12.94 25.51 -15.46
C PHE A 120 -12.76 26.72 -14.52
N HIS A 121 -13.81 27.52 -14.31
CA HIS A 121 -13.81 28.63 -13.38
C HIS A 121 -13.67 28.14 -11.93
N ALA A 122 -14.38 27.08 -11.55
CA ALA A 122 -14.25 26.46 -10.24
C ALA A 122 -12.82 25.96 -9.97
N ARG A 123 -12.17 25.36 -10.96
CA ARG A 123 -10.77 24.91 -10.85
C ARG A 123 -9.79 26.08 -10.65
N ILE A 124 -10.04 27.25 -11.26
CA ILE A 124 -9.22 28.45 -11.00
C ILE A 124 -9.42 28.95 -9.55
N ILE A 125 -10.66 28.97 -9.06
CA ILE A 125 -10.95 29.34 -7.65
C ILE A 125 -10.21 28.38 -6.70
N LEU A 126 -10.29 27.08 -6.93
CA LEU A 126 -9.56 26.06 -6.18
C LEU A 126 -8.05 26.30 -6.21
N GLN A 127 -7.48 26.61 -7.37
CA GLN A 127 -6.06 26.94 -7.51
C GLN A 127 -5.67 28.15 -6.65
N LYS A 128 -6.51 29.20 -6.62
CA LYS A 128 -6.28 30.37 -5.75
C LYS A 128 -6.38 30.02 -4.26
N PHE A 129 -7.31 29.16 -3.90
CA PHE A 129 -7.43 28.64 -2.54
C PHE A 129 -6.18 27.86 -2.11
N ILE A 130 -5.70 26.94 -2.93
CA ILE A 130 -4.46 26.18 -2.67
C ILE A 130 -3.29 27.13 -2.48
N GLN A 131 -3.15 28.17 -3.33
CA GLN A 131 -2.11 29.18 -3.16
C GLN A 131 -2.22 29.92 -1.83
N ARG A 132 -3.43 30.30 -1.39
CA ARG A 132 -3.66 30.95 -0.07
C ARG A 132 -3.31 30.01 1.08
N SER A 133 -3.72 28.75 0.99
CA SER A 133 -3.44 27.73 2.00
C SER A 133 -1.94 27.48 2.15
N LEU A 134 -1.20 27.41 1.04
CA LEU A 134 0.26 27.30 1.06
C LEU A 134 0.92 28.52 1.70
N ILE A 135 0.45 29.73 1.40
CA ILE A 135 0.95 30.97 2.04
C ILE A 135 0.69 30.94 3.55
N LYS A 136 -0.52 30.54 3.97
CA LYS A 136 -0.89 30.44 5.38
C LYS A 136 -0.01 29.44 6.13
N ILE A 137 0.14 28.24 5.59
CA ILE A 137 0.98 27.17 6.17
C ILE A 137 2.44 27.62 6.26
N SER A 138 2.97 28.26 5.20
CA SER A 138 4.35 28.75 5.20
C SER A 138 4.57 29.81 6.28
N ASN A 139 3.61 30.71 6.48
CA ASN A 139 3.69 31.71 7.54
C ASN A 139 3.65 31.09 8.94
N GLU A 140 2.78 30.10 9.15
CA GLU A 140 2.72 29.35 10.41
C GLU A 140 4.03 28.58 10.68
N ILE A 141 4.63 27.99 9.65
CA ILE A 141 5.93 27.31 9.77
C ILE A 141 7.02 28.32 10.12
N ILE A 142 7.01 29.51 9.51
CA ILE A 142 7.96 30.59 9.81
C ILE A 142 7.81 31.05 11.27
N GLU A 143 6.58 31.30 11.74
CA GLU A 143 6.33 31.70 13.13
C GLU A 143 6.79 30.62 14.12
N ASP A 144 6.42 29.34 13.84
CA ASP A 144 6.80 28.20 14.67
C ASP A 144 8.33 27.99 14.70
N SER A 145 9.04 28.30 13.60
CA SER A 145 10.51 28.17 13.51
C SER A 145 11.29 29.20 14.31
N TYR A 146 10.68 30.34 14.64
CA TYR A 146 11.28 31.35 15.54
C TYR A 146 11.03 31.03 17.01
N ASP A 147 10.19 30.05 17.33
CA ASP A 147 9.87 29.67 18.71
C ASP A 147 10.87 28.59 19.21
N GLU A 148 11.90 29.05 19.94
CA GLU A 148 12.96 28.18 20.48
C GLU A 148 12.46 27.14 21.50
N THR A 149 11.19 27.21 21.93
CA THR A 149 10.60 26.24 22.87
C THR A 149 10.08 24.98 22.17
N LYS A 150 9.96 24.98 20.84
CA LYS A 150 9.43 23.88 20.04
C LYS A 150 10.54 22.94 19.58
N ASP A 151 10.27 21.64 19.66
CA ASP A 151 11.17 20.64 19.10
C ASP A 151 11.17 20.71 17.56
N VAL A 152 12.36 20.66 16.97
CA VAL A 152 12.54 20.76 15.51
C VAL A 152 11.87 19.59 14.77
N PHE A 153 11.86 18.40 15.35
CA PHE A 153 11.21 17.24 14.74
C PHE A 153 9.69 17.36 14.77
N ASP A 154 9.12 17.81 15.89
CA ASP A 154 7.68 18.12 16.00
C ASP A 154 7.25 19.19 14.99
N LEU A 155 8.10 20.16 14.74
CA LEU A 155 7.86 21.21 13.75
C LEU A 155 7.84 20.67 12.32
N LEU A 156 8.78 19.79 11.98
CA LEU A 156 8.84 19.13 10.66
C LEU A 156 7.60 18.25 10.43
N ASP A 157 7.22 17.44 11.42
CA ASP A 157 6.02 16.57 11.33
C ASP A 157 4.74 17.40 11.13
N LYS A 158 4.62 18.50 11.86
CA LYS A 158 3.48 19.43 11.74
C LYS A 158 3.43 20.10 10.35
N ALA A 159 4.59 20.51 9.82
CA ALA A 159 4.69 21.13 8.51
C ALA A 159 4.28 20.14 7.40
N GLU A 160 4.79 18.90 7.47
CA GLU A 160 4.45 17.83 6.52
C GLU A 160 2.96 17.48 6.56
N SER A 161 2.40 17.30 7.77
CA SER A 161 0.97 17.00 7.96
C SER A 161 0.09 18.07 7.33
N LYS A 162 0.38 19.36 7.54
CA LYS A 162 -0.40 20.47 6.98
C LYS A 162 -0.30 20.56 5.46
N LEU A 163 0.90 20.37 4.89
CA LEU A 163 1.09 20.32 3.44
C LEU A 163 0.33 19.15 2.82
N TYR A 164 0.32 18.03 3.54
CA TYR A 164 -0.42 16.84 3.13
C TYR A 164 -1.94 17.06 3.12
N GLU A 165 -2.51 17.71 4.14
CA GLU A 165 -3.94 18.05 4.20
C GLU A 165 -4.38 18.88 2.98
N VAL A 166 -3.57 19.87 2.58
CA VAL A 166 -3.84 20.67 1.36
C VAL A 166 -3.81 19.81 0.11
N THR A 167 -2.90 18.84 0.05
CA THR A 167 -2.77 17.97 -1.12
C THR A 167 -3.92 16.95 -1.21
N GLN A 168 -4.28 16.32 -0.09
CA GLN A 168 -5.35 15.30 -0.05
C GLN A 168 -6.76 15.91 -0.12
N GLY A 169 -6.98 17.05 0.56
CA GLY A 169 -8.28 17.72 0.59
C GLY A 169 -8.73 18.26 -0.78
N ASN A 170 -7.78 18.53 -1.68
CA ASN A 170 -8.06 19.20 -2.95
C ASN A 170 -7.88 18.32 -4.20
N ILE A 171 -7.33 17.09 -4.05
CA ILE A 171 -7.23 16.11 -5.15
C ILE A 171 -8.30 15.04 -4.94
N LYS A 172 -9.57 15.41 -5.05
CA LYS A 172 -10.60 14.42 -5.36
C LYS A 172 -10.32 13.93 -6.79
N LYS A 173 -9.93 12.64 -6.94
CA LYS A 173 -9.91 11.99 -8.25
C LYS A 173 -11.30 12.18 -8.84
N SER A 174 -11.39 12.78 -10.02
CA SER A 174 -12.64 12.79 -10.79
C SER A 174 -13.11 11.34 -10.93
N SER A 175 -14.38 11.08 -10.68
CA SER A 175 -14.97 9.78 -10.94
C SER A 175 -14.80 9.46 -12.42
N GLU A 176 -14.12 8.34 -12.71
CA GLU A 176 -13.99 7.83 -14.08
C GLU A 176 -15.28 7.14 -14.49
N THR A 177 -15.68 7.29 -15.74
CA THR A 177 -16.88 6.62 -16.25
C THR A 177 -16.66 5.11 -16.33
N ALA A 178 -17.73 4.33 -16.16
CA ALA A 178 -17.66 2.87 -16.32
C ALA A 178 -17.09 2.46 -17.68
N GLN A 179 -17.33 3.24 -18.73
CA GLN A 179 -16.80 3.00 -20.08
C GLN A 179 -15.28 3.11 -20.11
N GLU A 180 -14.70 4.14 -19.52
CA GLU A 180 -13.23 4.33 -19.43
C GLU A 180 -12.58 3.21 -18.62
N LEU A 181 -13.17 2.86 -17.48
CA LEU A 181 -12.69 1.77 -16.63
C LEU A 181 -12.74 0.41 -17.34
N VAL A 182 -13.78 0.13 -18.14
CA VAL A 182 -13.87 -1.10 -18.95
C VAL A 182 -12.77 -1.17 -20.00
N ILE A 183 -12.45 -0.04 -20.65
CA ILE A 183 -11.36 0.01 -21.64
C ILE A 183 -10.01 -0.26 -20.95
N GLN A 184 -9.75 0.36 -19.80
CA GLN A 184 -8.53 0.14 -19.01
C GLN A 184 -8.44 -1.31 -18.52
N ALA A 185 -9.55 -1.88 -18.02
CA ALA A 185 -9.59 -3.28 -17.56
C ALA A 185 -9.31 -4.27 -18.70
N LYS A 186 -9.91 -4.08 -19.88
CA LYS A 186 -9.64 -4.91 -21.05
C LYS A 186 -8.17 -4.88 -21.46
N LYS A 187 -7.58 -3.69 -21.52
CA LYS A 187 -6.15 -3.54 -21.82
C LYS A 187 -5.27 -4.28 -20.81
N LYS A 188 -5.58 -4.16 -19.51
CA LYS A 188 -4.85 -4.86 -18.47
C LYS A 188 -5.00 -6.40 -18.60
N ILE A 189 -6.18 -6.90 -18.92
CA ILE A 189 -6.42 -8.33 -19.18
C ILE A 189 -5.62 -8.82 -20.39
N GLU A 190 -5.57 -8.06 -21.48
CA GLU A 190 -4.78 -8.39 -22.66
C GLU A 190 -3.27 -8.41 -22.36
N GLU A 191 -2.77 -7.43 -21.58
CA GLU A 191 -1.38 -7.39 -21.13
C GLU A 191 -1.01 -8.60 -20.27
N ILE A 192 -1.90 -9.04 -19.38
CA ILE A 192 -1.72 -10.24 -18.54
C ILE A 192 -1.76 -11.50 -19.40
N SER A 193 -2.70 -11.59 -20.36
CA SER A 193 -2.83 -12.77 -21.26
C SER A 193 -1.61 -12.96 -22.15
N ASN A 194 -0.94 -11.87 -22.52
CA ASN A 194 0.27 -11.90 -23.36
C ASN A 194 1.57 -12.10 -22.57
N LYS A 195 1.52 -12.07 -21.21
CA LYS A 195 2.66 -12.37 -20.36
C LYS A 195 2.71 -13.87 -20.09
N GLU A 196 3.82 -14.51 -20.47
CA GLU A 196 4.13 -15.83 -19.94
C GLU A 196 4.55 -15.69 -18.48
N GLY A 197 3.76 -16.23 -17.53
CA GLY A 197 4.06 -16.23 -16.12
C GLY A 197 2.97 -15.68 -15.20
N LEU A 198 3.36 -15.21 -14.02
CA LEU A 198 2.45 -14.68 -13.00
C LEU A 198 1.99 -13.25 -13.35
N SER A 199 0.75 -12.93 -13.01
CA SER A 199 0.21 -11.57 -13.18
C SER A 199 0.82 -10.58 -12.20
N GLY A 200 1.14 -11.03 -10.99
CA GLY A 200 1.75 -10.26 -9.91
C GLY A 200 3.24 -10.51 -9.73
N ILE A 201 3.80 -10.01 -8.63
CA ILE A 201 5.20 -10.19 -8.25
C ILE A 201 5.37 -11.56 -7.61
N PRO A 202 6.24 -12.46 -8.13
CA PRO A 202 6.42 -13.78 -7.56
C PRO A 202 6.96 -13.71 -6.13
N SER A 203 6.46 -14.54 -5.24
CA SER A 203 7.00 -14.69 -3.89
C SER A 203 8.29 -15.54 -3.86
N GLY A 204 8.47 -16.34 -4.89
CA GLY A 204 9.51 -17.37 -4.98
C GLY A 204 9.17 -18.68 -4.26
N PHE A 205 7.91 -18.83 -3.83
CA PHE A 205 7.35 -20.06 -3.30
C PHE A 205 6.27 -20.58 -4.26
N ASP A 206 6.53 -21.67 -4.97
CA ASP A 206 5.75 -22.11 -6.12
C ASP A 206 4.27 -22.35 -5.82
N LYS A 207 3.96 -22.98 -4.69
CA LYS A 207 2.57 -23.26 -4.27
C LYS A 207 1.85 -21.96 -3.89
N LEU A 208 2.56 -21.00 -3.28
CA LEU A 208 2.02 -19.68 -2.93
C LEU A 208 1.77 -18.85 -4.19
N ASP A 209 2.71 -18.87 -5.11
CA ASP A 209 2.62 -18.15 -6.38
C ASP A 209 1.47 -18.69 -7.26
N LYS A 210 1.22 -20.01 -7.24
CA LYS A 210 0.04 -20.62 -7.90
C LYS A 210 -1.27 -20.17 -7.27
N LEU A 211 -1.33 -20.05 -5.93
CA LEU A 211 -2.54 -19.64 -5.20
C LEU A 211 -2.88 -18.18 -5.41
N THR A 212 -1.86 -17.29 -5.37
CA THR A 212 -2.04 -15.83 -5.40
C THR A 212 -1.86 -15.23 -6.79
N SER A 213 -1.33 -15.99 -7.76
CA SER A 213 -0.80 -15.48 -9.03
C SER A 213 0.28 -14.41 -8.85
N GLY A 214 1.04 -14.49 -7.73
CA GLY A 214 1.98 -13.49 -7.25
C GLY A 214 1.30 -12.34 -6.49
N TRP A 215 2.12 -11.47 -5.87
CA TRP A 215 1.63 -10.30 -5.13
C TRP A 215 1.10 -9.24 -6.10
N GLN A 216 -0.19 -8.90 -5.96
CA GLN A 216 -0.86 -7.97 -6.87
C GLN A 216 -0.59 -6.51 -6.50
N GLU A 217 -0.53 -5.64 -7.50
CA GLU A 217 -0.41 -4.20 -7.30
C GLU A 217 -1.52 -3.64 -6.41
N SER A 218 -1.18 -2.66 -5.57
CA SER A 218 -2.10 -2.00 -4.64
C SER A 218 -2.63 -2.87 -3.50
N ASP A 219 -2.18 -4.14 -3.34
CA ASP A 219 -2.61 -5.00 -2.25
C ASP A 219 -1.84 -4.74 -0.95
N LEU A 220 -2.56 -4.82 0.16
CA LEU A 220 -2.01 -4.87 1.50
C LEU A 220 -2.05 -6.33 1.98
N ILE A 221 -0.86 -6.90 2.18
CA ILE A 221 -0.64 -8.27 2.63
C ILE A 221 -0.17 -8.25 4.08
N ILE A 222 -0.88 -8.94 4.95
CA ILE A 222 -0.50 -9.09 6.35
C ILE A 222 0.02 -10.50 6.58
N ILE A 223 1.25 -10.59 7.11
CA ILE A 223 1.84 -11.86 7.54
C ILE A 223 2.02 -11.82 9.05
N ALA A 224 1.23 -12.60 9.77
CA ALA A 224 1.24 -12.58 11.22
C ALA A 224 1.73 -13.89 11.82
N ALA A 225 2.46 -13.79 12.94
CA ALA A 225 2.91 -14.96 13.67
C ALA A 225 3.29 -14.60 15.11
N ARG A 226 3.43 -15.62 15.97
CA ARG A 226 4.05 -15.48 17.28
C ARG A 226 5.56 -15.26 17.15
N PRO A 227 6.22 -14.64 18.16
CA PRO A 227 7.68 -14.55 18.20
C PRO A 227 8.33 -15.93 18.04
N GLY A 228 9.47 -16.01 17.34
CA GLY A 228 10.19 -17.26 17.12
C GLY A 228 9.66 -18.13 15.97
N MET A 229 8.50 -17.81 15.36
CA MET A 229 7.94 -18.57 14.24
C MET A 229 8.66 -18.31 12.90
N GLY A 230 9.49 -17.27 12.80
CA GLY A 230 10.29 -16.98 11.61
C GLY A 230 9.68 -15.94 10.67
N LYS A 231 8.87 -14.96 11.15
CA LYS A 231 8.31 -13.88 10.32
C LYS A 231 9.36 -13.19 9.45
N THR A 232 10.37 -12.61 10.10
CA THR A 232 11.48 -11.92 9.42
C THR A 232 12.25 -12.85 8.49
N ALA A 233 12.46 -14.13 8.86
CA ALA A 233 13.15 -15.12 8.03
C ALA A 233 12.37 -15.42 6.74
N LEU A 234 11.06 -15.58 6.81
CA LEU A 234 10.21 -15.81 5.64
C LEU A 234 10.22 -14.62 4.69
N THR A 235 10.01 -13.41 5.21
CA THR A 235 9.98 -12.21 4.37
C THR A 235 11.34 -11.84 3.81
N LEU A 236 12.44 -12.14 4.51
CA LEU A 236 13.79 -12.04 3.95
C LEU A 236 14.02 -13.06 2.83
N SER A 237 13.54 -14.32 2.98
CA SER A 237 13.60 -15.33 1.93
C SER A 237 12.81 -14.88 0.68
N MET A 238 11.59 -14.32 0.88
CA MET A 238 10.81 -13.71 -0.21
C MET A 238 11.56 -12.55 -0.88
N ALA A 239 12.02 -11.59 -0.07
CA ALA A 239 12.73 -10.40 -0.58
C ALA A 239 13.98 -10.80 -1.38
N ARG A 240 14.72 -11.79 -0.89
CA ARG A 240 15.88 -12.38 -1.59
C ARG A 240 15.44 -13.01 -2.92
N ASN A 241 14.41 -13.86 -2.91
CA ASN A 241 13.92 -14.51 -4.12
C ASN A 241 13.50 -13.50 -5.18
N ILE A 242 12.83 -12.43 -4.77
CA ILE A 242 12.35 -11.36 -5.64
C ILE A 242 13.52 -10.51 -6.16
N ALA A 243 14.39 -10.04 -5.28
CA ALA A 243 15.47 -9.13 -5.66
C ALA A 243 16.62 -9.84 -6.38
N VAL A 244 17.03 -11.05 -5.94
CA VAL A 244 18.18 -11.76 -6.51
C VAL A 244 17.78 -12.58 -7.73
N ASN A 245 16.69 -13.38 -7.64
CA ASN A 245 16.35 -14.29 -8.73
C ASN A 245 15.59 -13.58 -9.86
N GLN A 246 14.73 -12.60 -9.53
CA GLN A 246 13.88 -11.90 -10.50
C GLN A 246 14.39 -10.50 -10.85
N ASN A 247 15.41 -10.01 -10.14
CA ASN A 247 15.95 -8.65 -10.31
C ASN A 247 14.89 -7.56 -10.19
N ILE A 248 13.91 -7.76 -9.31
CA ILE A 248 12.81 -6.82 -9.05
C ILE A 248 13.18 -5.97 -7.83
N PRO A 249 13.07 -4.62 -7.91
CA PRO A 249 13.41 -3.73 -6.80
C PRO A 249 12.47 -3.87 -5.60
N VAL A 250 13.05 -4.13 -4.42
CA VAL A 250 12.33 -4.32 -3.14
C VAL A 250 12.82 -3.31 -2.10
N ALA A 251 11.88 -2.64 -1.42
CA ALA A 251 12.17 -1.84 -0.23
C ALA A 251 11.81 -2.64 1.03
N PHE A 252 12.74 -2.76 1.96
CA PHE A 252 12.56 -3.47 3.22
C PHE A 252 12.79 -2.52 4.40
N PHE A 253 11.72 -2.19 5.13
CA PHE A 253 11.75 -1.35 6.34
C PHE A 253 11.79 -2.24 7.57
N SER A 254 12.90 -2.20 8.30
CA SER A 254 13.11 -2.99 9.52
C SER A 254 13.07 -2.08 10.74
N LEU A 255 12.06 -2.25 11.56
CA LEU A 255 11.90 -1.47 12.79
C LEU A 255 12.44 -2.20 14.04
N GLU A 256 12.73 -3.50 13.90
CA GLU A 256 13.22 -4.35 14.99
C GLU A 256 14.72 -4.64 14.90
N MET A 257 15.25 -4.82 13.69
CA MET A 257 16.62 -5.30 13.48
C MET A 257 17.43 -4.31 12.65
N ALA A 258 18.72 -4.16 13.00
CA ALA A 258 19.66 -3.37 12.21
C ALA A 258 19.89 -3.98 10.82
N SER A 259 20.09 -3.13 9.82
CA SER A 259 20.30 -3.50 8.41
C SER A 259 21.45 -4.51 8.23
N VAL A 260 22.56 -4.32 8.94
CA VAL A 260 23.69 -5.25 8.90
C VAL A 260 23.33 -6.66 9.39
N GLN A 261 22.45 -6.76 10.40
CA GLN A 261 22.00 -8.06 10.92
C GLN A 261 21.12 -8.79 9.90
N LEU A 262 20.25 -8.05 9.18
CA LEU A 262 19.44 -8.60 8.11
C LEU A 262 20.28 -9.11 6.95
N ILE A 263 21.26 -8.30 6.52
CA ILE A 263 22.22 -8.70 5.47
C ILE A 263 23.03 -9.93 5.92
N THR A 264 23.47 -10.01 7.17
CA THR A 264 24.17 -11.20 7.69
C THR A 264 23.29 -12.46 7.61
N ARG A 265 22.00 -12.35 7.89
CA ARG A 265 21.04 -13.46 7.69
C ARG A 265 20.88 -13.85 6.22
N LEU A 266 20.81 -12.86 5.33
CA LEU A 266 20.77 -13.12 3.88
C LEU A 266 22.06 -13.81 3.39
N ILE A 267 23.21 -13.37 3.87
CA ILE A 267 24.50 -14.02 3.58
C ILE A 267 24.49 -15.48 4.07
N SER A 268 24.01 -15.75 5.29
CA SER A 268 23.87 -17.11 5.82
C SER A 268 22.98 -17.97 4.92
N SER A 269 21.82 -17.44 4.51
CA SER A 269 20.89 -18.11 3.63
C SER A 269 21.46 -18.41 2.24
N GLU A 270 22.25 -17.48 1.67
CA GLU A 270 22.82 -17.59 0.33
C GLU A 270 24.05 -18.49 0.30
N THR A 271 24.90 -18.37 1.30
CA THR A 271 26.15 -19.13 1.35
C THR A 271 25.99 -20.53 1.91
N GLY A 272 24.97 -20.78 2.75
CA GLY A 272 24.80 -22.00 3.52
C GLY A 272 25.71 -22.07 4.75
N LEU A 273 26.39 -20.97 5.09
CA LEU A 273 27.19 -20.86 6.30
C LEU A 273 26.31 -20.54 7.51
N SER A 274 26.51 -21.19 8.63
CA SER A 274 25.67 -20.96 9.80
C SER A 274 25.79 -19.53 10.31
N SER A 275 24.66 -18.95 10.75
CA SER A 275 24.63 -17.60 11.32
C SER A 275 25.58 -17.45 12.52
N GLU A 276 25.87 -18.54 13.27
CA GLU A 276 26.81 -18.55 14.37
C GLU A 276 28.26 -18.34 13.89
N LYS A 277 28.69 -19.05 12.83
CA LYS A 277 30.02 -18.89 12.23
C LYS A 277 30.21 -17.47 11.70
N LEU A 278 29.23 -16.93 10.99
CA LEU A 278 29.27 -15.56 10.48
C LEU A 278 29.37 -14.52 11.63
N ARG A 279 28.59 -14.70 12.70
CA ARG A 279 28.60 -13.80 13.85
C ARG A 279 29.90 -13.83 14.63
N THR A 280 30.53 -15.00 14.75
CA THR A 280 31.81 -15.17 15.48
C THR A 280 33.04 -14.90 14.63
N GLY A 281 32.88 -14.77 13.29
CA GLY A 281 33.95 -14.60 12.35
C GLY A 281 34.89 -15.82 12.20
N ARG A 282 34.50 -16.98 12.73
CA ARG A 282 35.29 -18.22 12.71
C ARG A 282 35.00 -18.99 11.43
N LEU A 283 35.55 -18.46 10.32
CA LEU A 283 35.39 -19.08 9.01
C LEU A 283 36.76 -19.67 8.59
N GLU A 284 36.69 -20.86 8.00
CA GLU A 284 37.87 -21.49 7.37
C GLU A 284 38.16 -20.83 6.01
N LYS A 285 39.39 -21.07 5.48
CA LYS A 285 39.79 -20.44 4.22
C LYS A 285 38.83 -20.73 3.06
N HIS A 286 38.37 -21.97 2.92
CA HIS A 286 37.43 -22.35 1.89
C HIS A 286 36.03 -21.71 2.09
N GLU A 287 35.58 -21.49 3.35
CA GLU A 287 34.34 -20.81 3.67
C GLU A 287 34.41 -19.32 3.30
N TRP A 288 35.58 -18.67 3.47
CA TRP A 288 35.80 -17.32 2.98
C TRP A 288 35.76 -17.22 1.45
N GLU A 289 36.29 -18.18 0.73
CA GLU A 289 36.21 -18.25 -0.73
C GLU A 289 34.75 -18.45 -1.17
N GLN A 290 34.03 -19.36 -0.55
CA GLN A 290 32.56 -19.59 -0.76
C GLN A 290 31.76 -18.32 -0.53
N LEU A 291 32.01 -17.62 0.57
CA LEU A 291 31.33 -16.37 0.91
C LEU A 291 31.57 -15.33 -0.18
N ASN A 292 32.81 -15.07 -0.55
CA ASN A 292 33.20 -14.07 -1.57
C ASN A 292 32.60 -14.35 -2.96
N VAL A 293 32.34 -15.61 -3.30
CA VAL A 293 31.71 -15.97 -4.58
C VAL A 293 30.19 -15.76 -4.53
N LYS A 294 29.54 -16.26 -3.48
CA LYS A 294 28.08 -16.26 -3.38
C LYS A 294 27.47 -14.91 -3.02
N VAL A 295 28.21 -14.05 -2.29
CA VAL A 295 27.73 -12.70 -1.93
C VAL A 295 27.60 -11.78 -3.15
N LYS A 296 28.30 -12.04 -4.24
CA LYS A 296 28.22 -11.23 -5.47
C LYS A 296 26.81 -11.09 -6.05
N SER A 297 25.96 -12.08 -5.86
CA SER A 297 24.54 -12.01 -6.29
C SER A 297 23.74 -11.02 -5.45
N LEU A 298 23.99 -11.00 -4.13
CA LEU A 298 23.37 -10.06 -3.21
C LEU A 298 23.87 -8.62 -3.40
N GLU A 299 25.16 -8.42 -3.70
CA GLU A 299 25.72 -7.09 -3.96
C GLU A 299 25.07 -6.38 -5.16
N LYS A 300 24.60 -7.14 -6.14
CA LYS A 300 23.94 -6.61 -7.34
C LYS A 300 22.42 -6.54 -7.24
N ALA A 301 21.86 -7.18 -6.22
CA ALA A 301 20.41 -7.26 -6.06
C ALA A 301 19.81 -5.87 -5.73
N PRO A 302 18.71 -5.47 -6.37
CA PRO A 302 18.03 -4.21 -6.10
C PRO A 302 17.19 -4.31 -4.81
N LEU A 303 17.85 -4.57 -3.67
CA LEU A 303 17.24 -4.65 -2.35
C LEU A 303 17.67 -3.45 -1.50
N TYR A 304 16.70 -2.61 -1.12
CA TYR A 304 16.92 -1.39 -0.35
C TYR A 304 16.40 -1.59 1.07
N ILE A 305 17.30 -1.54 2.05
CA ILE A 305 16.98 -1.77 3.46
C ILE A 305 17.10 -0.47 4.23
N ASP A 306 16.05 -0.15 4.99
CA ASP A 306 16.00 1.00 5.90
C ASP A 306 15.71 0.47 7.32
N ASP A 307 16.58 0.79 8.29
CA ASP A 307 16.48 0.34 9.69
C ASP A 307 16.23 1.50 10.66
N THR A 308 15.57 2.55 10.18
CA THR A 308 15.21 3.68 11.03
C THR A 308 14.26 3.23 12.14
N PRO A 309 14.64 3.37 13.42
CA PRO A 309 13.79 2.97 14.54
C PRO A 309 12.60 3.93 14.69
N SER A 310 11.49 3.43 15.21
CA SER A 310 10.29 4.22 15.53
C SER A 310 9.75 5.04 14.34
N LEU A 311 9.78 4.45 13.15
CA LEU A 311 9.34 5.10 11.92
C LEU A 311 7.86 5.49 12.00
N SER A 312 7.55 6.76 11.76
CA SER A 312 6.16 7.19 11.64
C SER A 312 5.58 6.77 10.29
N ILE A 313 4.24 6.68 10.20
CA ILE A 313 3.58 6.36 8.93
C ILE A 313 3.85 7.41 7.86
N PHE A 314 4.07 8.67 8.25
CA PHE A 314 4.38 9.78 7.36
C PHE A 314 5.81 9.66 6.82
N ASP A 315 6.80 9.35 7.69
CA ASP A 315 8.20 9.13 7.28
C ASP A 315 8.32 7.93 6.35
N LEU A 316 7.61 6.83 6.68
CA LEU A 316 7.55 5.66 5.80
C LEU A 316 7.08 6.04 4.40
N ARG A 317 6.00 6.84 4.33
CA ARG A 317 5.42 7.28 3.06
C ARG A 317 6.38 8.15 2.26
N ALA A 318 7.04 9.11 2.92
CA ALA A 318 8.04 9.98 2.29
C ALA A 318 9.22 9.16 1.73
N LYS A 319 9.75 8.22 2.53
CA LYS A 319 10.83 7.33 2.13
C LYS A 319 10.41 6.40 1.00
N ALA A 320 9.23 5.79 1.08
CA ALA A 320 8.69 4.90 0.06
C ALA A 320 8.50 5.61 -1.29
N ARG A 321 7.96 6.85 -1.28
CA ARG A 321 7.84 7.69 -2.48
C ARG A 321 9.20 7.99 -3.10
N ARG A 322 10.18 8.38 -2.28
CA ARG A 322 11.54 8.65 -2.75
C ARG A 322 12.17 7.41 -3.39
N LEU A 323 12.10 6.27 -2.72
CA LEU A 323 12.63 5.00 -3.24
C LEU A 323 11.91 4.57 -4.52
N SER A 324 10.58 4.75 -4.59
CA SER A 324 9.79 4.46 -5.80
C SER A 324 10.20 5.34 -6.97
N SER A 325 10.37 6.65 -6.74
CA SER A 325 10.80 7.61 -7.78
C SER A 325 12.24 7.39 -8.24
N GLN A 326 13.17 7.06 -7.32
CA GLN A 326 14.59 6.93 -7.65
C GLN A 326 14.96 5.55 -8.19
N HIS A 327 14.32 4.50 -7.71
CA HIS A 327 14.71 3.11 -7.95
C HIS A 327 13.59 2.24 -8.53
N GLY A 328 12.39 2.80 -8.73
CA GLY A 328 11.27 2.06 -9.31
C GLY A 328 10.82 0.87 -8.47
N ILE A 329 10.76 1.04 -7.13
CA ILE A 329 10.36 -0.03 -6.20
C ILE A 329 9.05 -0.69 -6.63
N LYS A 330 9.02 -2.02 -6.58
CA LYS A 330 7.86 -2.83 -6.94
C LYS A 330 7.23 -3.55 -5.75
N LEU A 331 7.93 -3.68 -4.64
CA LEU A 331 7.44 -4.30 -3.40
C LEU A 331 7.96 -3.53 -2.19
N ILE A 332 7.09 -3.35 -1.20
CA ILE A 332 7.46 -2.78 0.10
C ILE A 332 7.22 -3.85 1.18
N VAL A 333 8.20 -4.07 2.04
CA VAL A 333 8.10 -4.97 3.21
C VAL A 333 8.35 -4.16 4.47
N ILE A 334 7.53 -4.38 5.52
CA ILE A 334 7.60 -3.66 6.80
C ILE A 334 7.64 -4.67 7.94
N ASP A 335 8.71 -4.66 8.74
CA ASP A 335 8.93 -5.55 9.89
C ASP A 335 9.12 -4.74 11.18
N TYR A 336 8.11 -4.59 12.03
CA TYR A 336 6.72 -4.99 12.02
C TYR A 336 5.80 -3.84 12.48
N LEU A 337 4.51 -3.92 12.16
CA LEU A 337 3.52 -2.84 12.34
C LEU A 337 3.46 -2.25 13.75
N GLN A 338 3.57 -3.10 14.78
CA GLN A 338 3.43 -2.65 16.17
C GLN A 338 4.61 -1.81 16.66
N LEU A 339 5.67 -1.62 15.89
CA LEU A 339 6.75 -0.68 16.22
C LEU A 339 6.58 0.68 15.53
N MET A 340 5.63 0.80 14.62
CA MET A 340 5.30 2.06 13.97
C MET A 340 4.58 3.00 14.92
N THR A 341 4.71 4.30 14.66
CA THR A 341 4.02 5.37 15.35
C THR A 341 3.09 6.13 14.40
N SER A 342 2.05 6.72 14.95
CA SER A 342 1.11 7.53 14.16
C SER A 342 1.61 8.94 13.85
N GLY A 343 2.77 9.35 14.43
CA GLY A 343 3.33 10.70 14.20
C GLY A 343 2.47 11.78 14.87
N GLY A 344 2.39 11.82 16.19
CA GLY A 344 1.68 12.86 16.92
C GLY A 344 1.81 12.66 18.43
N ASN A 345 1.90 13.76 19.18
CA ASN A 345 2.05 13.78 20.65
C ASN A 345 0.77 13.37 21.40
N GLN A 346 0.02 12.35 20.90
CA GLN A 346 -1.11 11.79 21.62
C GLN A 346 -0.61 10.79 22.69
N LYS A 347 -0.06 11.31 23.78
CA LYS A 347 0.15 10.56 25.00
C LYS A 347 -1.20 10.13 25.56
N GLY A 348 -1.67 8.92 25.24
CA GLY A 348 -2.89 8.33 25.80
C GLY A 348 -3.93 7.81 24.81
N GLY A 349 -3.64 7.76 23.52
CA GLY A 349 -4.51 7.13 22.52
C GLY A 349 -4.62 5.61 22.71
N ASN A 350 -5.80 5.06 22.40
CA ASN A 350 -5.99 3.61 22.40
C ASN A 350 -5.10 3.00 21.28
N ARG A 351 -4.17 2.11 21.65
CA ARG A 351 -3.23 1.44 20.73
C ARG A 351 -3.93 0.79 19.54
N GLU A 352 -5.13 0.27 19.75
CA GLU A 352 -5.96 -0.30 18.69
C GLU A 352 -6.35 0.74 17.63
N GLN A 353 -6.67 1.97 18.03
CA GLN A 353 -7.00 3.06 17.10
C GLN A 353 -5.77 3.50 16.30
N GLU A 354 -4.60 3.54 16.93
CA GLU A 354 -3.34 3.86 16.28
C GLU A 354 -2.99 2.82 15.20
N ILE A 355 -3.06 1.54 15.52
CA ILE A 355 -2.82 0.45 14.58
C ILE A 355 -3.85 0.48 13.43
N SER A 356 -5.11 0.80 13.72
CA SER A 356 -6.17 0.96 12.71
C SER A 356 -5.84 2.09 11.74
N MET A 357 -5.35 3.22 12.25
CA MET A 357 -4.92 4.34 11.40
C MET A 357 -3.72 3.96 10.54
N ILE A 358 -2.71 3.29 11.11
CA ILE A 358 -1.53 2.82 10.37
C ILE A 358 -1.96 1.89 9.23
N SER A 359 -2.83 0.91 9.51
CA SER A 359 -3.32 -0.05 8.52
C SER A 359 -3.99 0.63 7.32
N ARG A 360 -4.92 1.57 7.58
CA ARG A 360 -5.58 2.34 6.51
C ARG A 360 -4.59 3.15 5.68
N ASN A 361 -3.62 3.78 6.33
CA ASN A 361 -2.59 4.55 5.64
C ASN A 361 -1.67 3.66 4.80
N LEU A 362 -1.35 2.44 5.24
CA LEU A 362 -0.58 1.48 4.45
C LEU A 362 -1.37 1.01 3.22
N LYS A 363 -2.67 0.76 3.36
CA LYS A 363 -3.53 0.45 2.20
C LYS A 363 -3.62 1.64 1.23
N ALA A 364 -3.70 2.86 1.75
CA ALA A 364 -3.66 4.07 0.95
C ALA A 364 -2.32 4.22 0.20
N LEU A 365 -1.19 3.95 0.89
CA LEU A 365 0.15 3.96 0.29
C LEU A 365 0.31 2.92 -0.82
N ALA A 366 -0.17 1.69 -0.61
CA ALA A 366 -0.16 0.64 -1.62
C ALA A 366 -0.90 1.08 -2.90
N LYS A 367 -2.09 1.69 -2.75
CA LYS A 367 -2.86 2.24 -3.86
C LYS A 367 -2.20 3.44 -4.53
N GLU A 368 -1.58 4.32 -3.75
CA GLU A 368 -0.93 5.53 -4.25
C GLU A 368 0.27 5.21 -5.12
N LEU A 369 1.13 4.32 -4.66
CA LEU A 369 2.35 3.91 -5.37
C LEU A 369 2.09 2.80 -6.40
N ASN A 370 0.90 2.21 -6.38
CA ASN A 370 0.52 1.03 -7.18
C ASN A 370 1.51 -0.14 -7.00
N VAL A 371 1.88 -0.41 -5.74
CA VAL A 371 2.77 -1.52 -5.36
C VAL A 371 2.16 -2.34 -4.23
N PRO A 372 2.38 -3.66 -4.15
CA PRO A 372 2.03 -4.46 -2.99
C PRO A 372 2.85 -4.04 -1.76
N VAL A 373 2.19 -4.03 -0.61
CA VAL A 373 2.80 -3.77 0.70
C VAL A 373 2.61 -5.00 1.57
N ILE A 374 3.72 -5.64 1.96
CA ILE A 374 3.73 -6.73 2.94
C ILE A 374 4.07 -6.12 4.30
N ALA A 375 3.15 -6.26 5.26
CA ALA A 375 3.36 -5.78 6.62
C ALA A 375 3.30 -6.95 7.61
N LEU A 376 4.34 -7.07 8.43
CA LEU A 376 4.41 -8.09 9.45
C LEU A 376 3.63 -7.67 10.69
N SER A 377 2.96 -8.63 11.32
CA SER A 377 2.19 -8.41 12.55
C SER A 377 2.50 -9.49 13.58
N GLN A 378 2.46 -9.11 14.84
CA GLN A 378 2.60 -10.05 15.95
C GLN A 378 1.21 -10.49 16.42
N LEU A 379 1.03 -11.81 16.60
CA LEU A 379 -0.22 -12.37 17.12
C LEU A 379 -0.34 -12.19 18.63
N SER A 380 -1.59 -12.15 19.12
CA SER A 380 -1.92 -12.15 20.54
C SER A 380 -1.34 -13.36 21.27
N ARG A 381 -0.99 -13.18 22.56
CA ARG A 381 -0.54 -14.28 23.44
C ARG A 381 -1.62 -15.34 23.66
N ALA A 382 -2.88 -15.05 23.38
CA ALA A 382 -3.99 -15.98 23.51
C ALA A 382 -3.80 -17.28 22.71
N VAL A 383 -3.05 -17.23 21.58
CA VAL A 383 -2.69 -18.43 20.80
C VAL A 383 -1.92 -19.45 21.63
N GLU A 384 -0.99 -19.00 22.49
CA GLU A 384 -0.14 -19.90 23.30
C GLU A 384 -0.88 -20.52 24.48
N THR A 385 -1.90 -19.82 24.99
CA THR A 385 -2.73 -20.31 26.12
C THR A 385 -3.90 -21.19 25.66
N ARG A 386 -4.18 -21.20 24.37
CA ARG A 386 -5.21 -22.05 23.76
C ARG A 386 -4.80 -23.53 23.83
N GLY A 387 -5.72 -24.39 24.23
CA GLY A 387 -5.53 -25.85 24.14
C GLY A 387 -5.52 -26.34 22.69
N GLY A 388 -4.94 -27.53 22.45
CA GLY A 388 -4.89 -28.16 21.13
C GLY A 388 -3.71 -27.71 20.28
N SER A 389 -3.88 -27.71 18.95
CA SER A 389 -2.80 -27.49 17.97
C SER A 389 -2.15 -26.11 17.97
N LYS A 390 -2.67 -25.15 18.73
CA LYS A 390 -2.20 -23.74 18.78
C LYS A 390 -2.09 -23.08 17.39
N ARG A 391 -2.86 -23.58 16.43
CA ARG A 391 -2.91 -23.06 15.09
C ARG A 391 -3.53 -21.67 15.07
N PRO A 392 -2.91 -20.67 14.41
CA PRO A 392 -3.42 -19.31 14.37
C PRO A 392 -4.78 -19.19 13.66
N LEU A 393 -5.61 -18.27 14.13
CA LEU A 393 -6.92 -17.91 13.57
C LEU A 393 -7.00 -16.40 13.36
N LEU A 394 -7.91 -15.94 12.49
CA LEU A 394 -8.13 -14.50 12.26
C LEU A 394 -8.45 -13.74 13.56
N SER A 395 -9.17 -14.38 14.49
CA SER A 395 -9.46 -13.79 15.80
C SER A 395 -8.22 -13.52 16.68
N ASP A 396 -7.08 -14.10 16.35
CA ASP A 396 -5.82 -13.89 17.09
C ASP A 396 -5.13 -12.57 16.71
N LEU A 397 -5.60 -11.90 15.66
CA LEU A 397 -5.27 -10.51 15.31
C LEU A 397 -6.06 -9.49 16.17
N ARG A 398 -6.64 -9.87 17.27
CA ARG A 398 -7.72 -9.23 18.05
C ARG A 398 -7.45 -7.80 18.55
N GLU A 399 -6.20 -7.39 18.71
CA GLU A 399 -5.83 -5.98 18.99
C GLU A 399 -5.84 -5.13 17.72
N SER A 400 -6.26 -5.70 16.58
CA SER A 400 -6.12 -5.12 15.25
C SER A 400 -7.23 -5.57 14.32
N GLY A 401 -8.49 -5.60 14.78
CA GLY A 401 -9.64 -5.95 13.93
C GLY A 401 -9.73 -5.11 12.64
N ALA A 402 -9.22 -3.88 12.69
CA ALA A 402 -9.12 -3.02 11.51
C ALA A 402 -8.09 -3.53 10.49
N ILE A 403 -6.96 -4.13 10.93
CA ILE A 403 -5.97 -4.71 10.01
C ILE A 403 -6.61 -5.80 9.16
N GLU A 404 -7.43 -6.65 9.79
CA GLU A 404 -8.15 -7.69 9.06
C GLU A 404 -9.09 -7.09 8.01
N GLN A 405 -9.80 -6.02 8.33
CA GLN A 405 -10.74 -5.38 7.41
C GLN A 405 -10.04 -4.72 6.22
N ASP A 406 -8.93 -4.01 6.48
CA ASP A 406 -8.20 -3.23 5.47
C ASP A 406 -7.37 -4.11 4.54
N ALA A 407 -6.82 -5.25 5.05
CA ALA A 407 -5.96 -6.14 4.29
C ALA A 407 -6.72 -6.88 3.17
N ASP A 408 -6.05 -7.07 2.05
CA ASP A 408 -6.54 -7.91 0.94
C ASP A 408 -6.18 -9.38 1.17
N ILE A 409 -5.00 -9.64 1.73
CA ILE A 409 -4.53 -10.96 2.11
C ILE A 409 -4.10 -10.93 3.58
N VAL A 410 -4.55 -11.92 4.35
CA VAL A 410 -4.08 -12.19 5.72
C VAL A 410 -3.56 -13.59 5.78
N SER A 411 -2.32 -13.73 6.21
CA SER A 411 -1.65 -15.02 6.28
C SER A 411 -0.97 -15.22 7.63
N PHE A 412 -0.81 -16.47 8.02
CA PHE A 412 -0.14 -16.84 9.26
C PHE A 412 1.04 -17.78 8.98
N ILE A 413 2.06 -17.68 9.83
CA ILE A 413 3.14 -18.67 9.88
C ILE A 413 2.92 -19.54 11.10
N TYR A 414 2.88 -20.84 10.88
CA TYR A 414 2.72 -21.85 11.91
C TYR A 414 3.83 -22.90 11.80
N ARG A 415 4.49 -23.18 12.95
CA ARG A 415 5.53 -24.21 13.06
C ARG A 415 5.16 -25.13 14.23
N PRO A 416 4.61 -26.34 13.93
CA PRO A 416 4.24 -27.28 14.98
C PRO A 416 5.44 -27.73 15.82
N GLU A 417 6.61 -27.96 15.20
CA GLU A 417 7.86 -28.31 15.87
C GLU A 417 8.20 -27.35 17.04
N TYR A 418 7.95 -26.05 16.89
CA TYR A 418 8.14 -25.06 17.94
C TYR A 418 7.31 -25.35 19.20
N TYR A 419 6.15 -25.95 19.02
CA TYR A 419 5.24 -26.37 20.08
C TYR A 419 5.43 -27.83 20.51
N LYS A 420 6.49 -28.50 20.02
CA LYS A 420 6.79 -29.91 20.30
C LYS A 420 5.67 -30.83 19.82
N ILE A 421 5.11 -30.53 18.67
CA ILE A 421 4.18 -31.37 17.94
C ILE A 421 4.99 -32.03 16.85
N ASP A 422 5.20 -33.33 16.91
CA ASP A 422 6.15 -34.06 16.08
C ASP A 422 5.54 -34.54 14.76
N GLU A 423 4.20 -34.60 14.69
CA GLU A 423 3.46 -35.07 13.53
C GLU A 423 2.39 -34.06 13.10
N TRP A 424 2.17 -33.93 11.79
CA TRP A 424 1.03 -33.20 11.26
C TRP A 424 -0.28 -33.94 11.52
N ASP A 425 -1.37 -33.21 11.62
CA ASP A 425 -2.73 -33.74 11.71
C ASP A 425 -3.27 -34.05 10.30
N ASP A 426 -2.53 -34.87 9.55
CA ASP A 426 -2.90 -35.43 8.25
C ASP A 426 -3.08 -36.93 8.34
N GLU A 427 -3.64 -37.57 7.30
CA GLU A 427 -3.91 -39.00 7.27
C GLU A 427 -2.61 -39.82 7.40
N GLU A 428 -1.50 -39.32 6.88
CA GLU A 428 -0.19 -39.97 6.86
C GLU A 428 0.66 -39.69 8.10
N ARG A 429 0.23 -38.77 8.99
CA ARG A 429 0.97 -38.29 10.18
C ARG A 429 2.41 -37.92 9.84
N THR A 430 2.55 -37.12 8.80
CA THR A 430 3.87 -36.72 8.29
C THR A 430 4.67 -35.96 9.38
N PRO A 431 6.02 -36.14 9.46
CA PRO A 431 6.84 -35.45 10.45
C PRO A 431 6.79 -33.92 10.25
N THR A 432 6.83 -33.18 11.37
CA THR A 432 6.81 -31.69 11.33
C THR A 432 8.21 -31.08 11.36
N GLU A 433 9.25 -31.90 11.58
CA GLU A 433 10.64 -31.43 11.70
C GLU A 433 11.10 -30.69 10.45
N GLY A 434 11.66 -29.49 10.64
CA GLY A 434 12.13 -28.66 9.54
C GLY A 434 11.03 -28.12 8.62
N GLN A 435 9.75 -28.24 9.01
CA GLN A 435 8.63 -27.74 8.23
C GLN A 435 7.90 -26.59 8.91
N ALA A 436 7.30 -25.75 8.10
CA ALA A 436 6.41 -24.69 8.52
C ALA A 436 5.20 -24.64 7.57
N GLU A 437 4.11 -24.11 8.05
CA GLU A 437 2.91 -23.88 7.25
C GLU A 437 2.65 -22.40 7.10
N PHE A 438 2.45 -21.97 5.85
CA PHE A 438 1.97 -20.67 5.49
C PHE A 438 0.47 -20.76 5.24
N ILE A 439 -0.32 -20.23 6.16
CA ILE A 439 -1.78 -20.30 6.16
C ILE A 439 -2.35 -19.05 5.54
N VAL A 440 -2.99 -19.12 4.37
CA VAL A 440 -3.74 -18.01 3.79
C VAL A 440 -5.14 -18.03 4.35
N ALA A 441 -5.39 -17.21 5.39
CA ALA A 441 -6.65 -17.20 6.13
C ALA A 441 -7.69 -16.21 5.58
N LYS A 442 -7.25 -15.21 4.83
CA LYS A 442 -8.10 -14.28 4.09
C LYS A 442 -7.45 -13.95 2.75
N HIS A 443 -8.23 -13.97 1.69
CA HIS A 443 -7.83 -13.54 0.35
C HIS A 443 -9.04 -12.95 -0.37
N ARG A 444 -9.05 -11.64 -0.66
CA ARG A 444 -10.21 -10.97 -1.29
C ARG A 444 -10.48 -11.45 -2.70
N ASN A 445 -9.41 -11.74 -3.46
CA ASN A 445 -9.48 -12.00 -4.90
C ASN A 445 -9.11 -13.44 -5.27
N GLY A 446 -8.97 -14.36 -4.30
CA GLY A 446 -8.52 -15.73 -4.56
C GLY A 446 -8.95 -16.74 -3.50
N GLY A 447 -8.40 -17.94 -3.61
CA GLY A 447 -8.66 -19.05 -2.70
C GLY A 447 -7.94 -18.93 -1.36
N LEU A 448 -8.35 -19.78 -0.41
CA LEU A 448 -7.69 -20.00 0.87
C LEU A 448 -7.00 -21.37 0.81
N ASP A 449 -5.77 -21.42 1.31
CA ASP A 449 -5.02 -22.69 1.37
C ASP A 449 -3.96 -22.65 2.46
N ASN A 450 -3.44 -23.83 2.81
CA ASN A 450 -2.38 -24.05 3.77
C ASN A 450 -1.17 -24.64 3.06
N ILE A 451 -0.13 -23.85 2.92
CA ILE A 451 1.03 -24.19 2.12
C ILE A 451 2.18 -24.62 3.03
N ARG A 452 2.64 -25.85 2.91
CA ARG A 452 3.82 -26.32 3.62
C ARG A 452 5.08 -25.82 2.94
N LEU A 453 6.00 -25.32 3.75
CA LEU A 453 7.31 -24.82 3.38
C LEU A 453 8.40 -25.51 4.19
N LYS A 454 9.59 -25.64 3.63
CA LYS A 454 10.78 -26.10 4.34
C LYS A 454 11.36 -24.95 5.16
N PHE A 455 11.68 -25.19 6.41
CA PHE A 455 12.36 -24.23 7.29
C PHE A 455 13.72 -24.78 7.75
N ILE A 456 14.78 -24.07 7.39
CA ILE A 456 16.15 -24.43 7.72
C ILE A 456 16.63 -23.54 8.87
N GLY A 457 16.47 -23.99 10.10
CA GLY A 457 16.61 -23.18 11.32
C GLY A 457 18.00 -22.57 11.50
N HIS A 458 19.08 -23.31 11.24
CA HIS A 458 20.46 -22.82 11.39
C HIS A 458 20.87 -21.75 10.36
N LEU A 459 20.16 -21.66 9.24
CA LEU A 459 20.31 -20.63 8.22
C LEU A 459 19.29 -19.50 8.34
N GLY A 460 18.22 -19.75 9.10
CA GLY A 460 17.06 -18.83 9.15
C GLY A 460 16.38 -18.64 7.79
N LYS A 461 16.32 -19.72 6.99
CA LYS A 461 15.84 -19.70 5.60
C LYS A 461 14.53 -20.49 5.48
N PHE A 462 13.59 -19.95 4.67
CA PHE A 462 12.47 -20.70 4.14
C PHE A 462 12.74 -21.08 2.68
N ASP A 463 12.27 -22.27 2.28
CA ASP A 463 12.39 -22.78 0.92
C ASP A 463 11.13 -23.55 0.52
N ASN A 464 10.99 -23.87 -0.76
CA ASN A 464 9.94 -24.78 -1.21
C ASN A 464 10.15 -26.14 -0.54
N LEU A 465 9.03 -26.79 -0.18
CA LEU A 465 9.06 -28.18 0.20
C LEU A 465 8.95 -28.98 -1.09
N ASP A 466 10.05 -29.64 -1.49
CA ASP A 466 10.06 -30.52 -2.64
C ASP A 466 9.11 -31.71 -2.37
N ASP A 467 8.26 -32.07 -3.32
CA ASP A 467 7.33 -33.19 -3.18
C ASP A 467 8.07 -34.55 -3.01
N PHE A 468 9.42 -34.53 -3.11
CA PHE A 468 10.33 -35.67 -2.93
C PHE A 468 11.01 -35.74 -1.54
N ASP A 469 10.79 -34.78 -0.65
CA ASP A 469 11.27 -34.84 0.75
C ASP A 469 10.40 -35.78 1.63
N THR A 470 9.48 -36.58 1.03
CA THR A 470 8.89 -37.73 1.71
C THR A 470 9.94 -38.85 1.78
N PRO A 471 10.00 -39.67 2.86
CA PRO A 471 11.07 -40.65 3.10
C PRO A 471 11.26 -41.76 2.05
N PHE A 472 10.48 -41.73 0.98
CA PHE A 472 10.52 -42.71 -0.12
C PHE A 472 10.68 -42.10 -1.53
N GLY A 473 11.18 -40.83 -1.63
CA GLY A 473 11.48 -40.22 -2.92
C GLY A 473 12.73 -40.84 -3.56
N GLU A 474 12.61 -41.45 -4.71
CA GLU A 474 13.75 -41.95 -5.52
C GLU A 474 14.73 -40.79 -5.82
N PHE A 475 16.00 -41.01 -5.51
CA PHE A 475 17.08 -40.11 -5.88
C PHE A 475 17.23 -40.07 -7.41
N HIS A 476 16.64 -39.07 -8.06
CA HIS A 476 17.04 -38.71 -9.43
C HIS A 476 18.40 -38.04 -9.38
N SER A 477 19.45 -38.82 -9.60
CA SER A 477 20.81 -38.35 -9.78
C SER A 477 20.86 -37.31 -10.91
N LYS A 478 21.32 -36.09 -10.62
CA LYS A 478 21.59 -35.06 -11.61
C LYS A 478 22.64 -35.44 -12.67
N MET A 479 23.22 -36.63 -12.58
CA MET A 479 24.17 -37.14 -13.58
C MET A 479 23.51 -37.56 -14.92
N ASN A 480 22.18 -37.74 -14.95
CA ASN A 480 21.47 -38.10 -16.19
C ASN A 480 20.82 -36.91 -16.91
N ALA A 481 20.91 -35.70 -16.40
CA ALA A 481 20.37 -34.50 -17.06
C ALA A 481 21.35 -33.84 -18.06
N ALA A 482 22.53 -34.42 -18.27
CA ALA A 482 23.56 -33.88 -19.18
C ALA A 482 23.71 -34.66 -20.48
N ALA A 483 22.70 -35.43 -20.91
CA ALA A 483 22.76 -36.24 -22.14
C ALA A 483 21.61 -35.98 -23.13
N ASN A 484 21.07 -34.77 -23.15
CA ASN A 484 20.22 -34.30 -24.25
C ASN A 484 20.73 -33.01 -24.79
N ASP A 485 21.94 -33.03 -25.36
CA ASP A 485 22.36 -31.97 -26.28
C ASP A 485 22.81 -32.62 -27.58
N ASP A 486 22.18 -32.17 -28.62
CA ASP A 486 22.22 -32.51 -30.01
C ASP A 486 23.59 -32.84 -30.60
N THR A 487 23.45 -33.48 -31.73
CA THR A 487 24.33 -33.71 -32.86
C THR A 487 25.01 -35.08 -32.92
N PHE A 488 24.28 -36.05 -33.43
CA PHE A 488 24.86 -37.02 -34.35
C PHE A 488 23.88 -37.26 -35.51
N LYS A 489 24.10 -36.55 -36.61
CA LYS A 489 23.70 -37.03 -37.95
C LYS A 489 24.54 -38.25 -38.27
N ALA A 490 23.90 -39.39 -38.40
CA ALA A 490 24.49 -40.54 -39.09
C ALA A 490 23.65 -40.81 -40.34
N ASP A 491 24.20 -40.44 -41.45
CA ASP A 491 23.84 -40.93 -42.78
C ASP A 491 24.15 -42.41 -42.91
N ASN A 492 23.23 -43.09 -43.61
CA ASN A 492 23.42 -44.31 -44.40
C ASN A 492 23.78 -45.61 -43.70
N PHE A 493 22.82 -46.49 -43.58
CA PHE A 493 22.97 -47.83 -44.14
C PHE A 493 21.57 -48.36 -44.54
N ARG A 494 21.32 -48.37 -45.88
CA ARG A 494 20.36 -49.24 -46.55
C ARG A 494 20.95 -50.65 -46.53
N GLN A 495 20.16 -51.62 -46.08
CA GLN A 495 20.16 -52.98 -46.59
C GLN A 495 18.78 -53.58 -46.26
N ASP A 496 17.97 -53.78 -47.37
CA ASP A 496 16.96 -54.82 -47.44
C ASP A 496 17.64 -56.19 -47.37
N PRO A 497 16.96 -57.17 -46.79
CA PRO A 497 16.56 -58.25 -47.64
C PRO A 497 15.11 -58.69 -47.39
N SER A 498 14.39 -58.80 -48.47
CA SER A 498 13.29 -59.75 -48.70
C SER A 498 13.68 -61.16 -48.33
N ASP A 499 12.79 -61.87 -47.67
CA ASP A 499 12.24 -63.18 -48.09
C ASP A 499 11.42 -63.78 -46.93
N ALA A 500 10.15 -63.96 -47.26
CA ALA A 500 9.35 -65.16 -47.22
C ALA A 500 9.20 -65.97 -45.91
N PHE A 501 7.99 -66.05 -45.45
CA PHE A 501 7.24 -67.31 -45.45
C PHE A 501 5.82 -67.14 -44.88
N ASP A 502 4.84 -67.40 -45.73
CA ASP A 502 3.52 -68.04 -45.60
C ASP A 502 2.77 -68.03 -44.28
N ALA A 503 1.53 -67.66 -44.47
CA ALA A 503 0.37 -67.93 -43.62
C ALA A 503 0.03 -69.43 -43.42
N PRO A 504 -0.91 -69.87 -42.57
CA PRO A 504 -2.32 -69.69 -42.89
C PRO A 504 -3.29 -69.35 -41.74
N ASP A 505 -4.46 -68.92 -42.20
CA ASP A 505 -5.79 -68.81 -41.67
C ASP A 505 -6.20 -69.67 -40.49
N GLU A 506 -7.04 -69.20 -39.63
CA GLU A 506 -8.40 -69.66 -39.36
C GLU A 506 -9.04 -68.91 -38.20
N ASP A 507 -10.07 -68.19 -38.54
CA ASP A 507 -11.45 -68.25 -38.09
C ASP A 507 -11.75 -68.37 -36.58
N ASN A 508 -12.62 -67.48 -36.23
CA ASN A 508 -13.90 -67.63 -35.50
C ASN A 508 -14.11 -66.85 -34.24
N ASP A 509 -15.03 -65.99 -34.45
CA ASP A 509 -16.30 -65.81 -33.74
C ASP A 509 -16.33 -65.06 -32.41
N VAL A 510 -17.04 -63.95 -32.51
CA VAL A 510 -17.88 -63.23 -31.57
C VAL A 510 -18.89 -64.20 -30.87
N PRO A 511 -19.62 -63.88 -29.77
CA PRO A 511 -19.95 -62.61 -29.17
C PRO A 511 -20.09 -62.64 -27.63
N PHE A 512 -20.12 -61.51 -26.99
CA PHE A 512 -21.12 -60.81 -26.13
C PHE A 512 -20.49 -59.69 -25.37
#